data_835c191a2c7a076a2b23ff16059ec086
#
_entry.id   835c191a2c7a076a2b23ff16059ec086
#
_cell.length_a   1.000
_cell.length_b   1.000
_cell.length_c   1.000
_cell.angle_alpha   90.00
_cell.angle_beta   90.00
_cell.angle_gamma   90.00
#
_symmetry.space_group_name_H-M   'P 1'
#
loop_
_entity.id
_entity.type
_entity.pdbx_description
1 polymer ?
#
loop_
_entity_poly.entity_id
_entity_poly.type
_entity_poly.pdbx_seq_one_letter_code
_entity_poly.pdbx_strand_id
1 'polypeptide(L)'
;MRKYELSISADYVPGWGVTEAVREFFQNSIDEETRDSSNKMLFEYDEAEEKLIIGNKHSELDIKTLLFGTTTKNDDDAMIGNHGEGYKIATVVLLRLGKTVVFNNYCRREVWRPRLVKSRKYDGALVPTFFVETAAVWEKVPDHSLMIEISGITPEEYEKVKKSNLHLQGDYQKIETMYGDILESPEHKGKIFVGGLYICEEPRLDIGVDFKPCYVRLERDRNMVNSFDVCWYASKMVENAQNAELLKKSIDSYSGQYIMCECVPEDLKNEIAEDFINEYGAKAAQIRKIWKP
;
A
#
# COMPACT_ATOMS: atom_id res chain seq x y z
N MET A 1 5.72 32.65 12.21
CA MET A 1 4.99 31.35 12.32
C MET A 1 3.57 31.55 11.84
N ARG A 2 3.11 30.81 10.82
CA ARG A 2 1.72 30.77 10.33
C ARG A 2 1.07 29.50 10.90
N LYS A 3 -0.25 29.54 11.13
CA LYS A 3 -1.02 28.45 11.74
C LYS A 3 -2.18 28.05 10.84
N TYR A 4 -2.29 26.77 10.52
CA TYR A 4 -3.34 26.19 9.67
C TYR A 4 -4.00 25.03 10.41
N GLU A 5 -5.25 25.23 10.82
CA GLU A 5 -6.07 24.24 11.50
C GLU A 5 -6.87 23.44 10.46
N LEU A 6 -6.79 22.11 10.53
CA LEU A 6 -7.55 21.22 9.65
C LEU A 6 -8.88 20.85 10.29
N SER A 7 -9.92 20.71 9.46
CA SER A 7 -11.25 20.29 9.87
C SER A 7 -11.36 18.75 9.92
N ILE A 8 -10.42 18.10 10.63
CA ILE A 8 -10.41 16.64 10.87
C ILE A 8 -10.36 16.43 12.37
N SER A 9 -11.18 15.49 12.88
CA SER A 9 -11.06 15.04 14.28
C SER A 9 -9.78 14.21 14.48
N ALA A 10 -9.19 14.27 15.67
CA ALA A 10 -8.11 13.39 16.06
C ALA A 10 -8.51 11.89 16.00
N ASP A 11 -9.79 11.58 16.13
CA ASP A 11 -10.35 10.23 16.12
C ASP A 11 -10.72 9.74 14.70
N TYR A 12 -10.39 10.49 13.66
CA TYR A 12 -10.63 10.05 12.29
C TYR A 12 -9.84 8.77 11.99
N VAL A 13 -10.44 7.80 11.29
CA VAL A 13 -9.90 6.45 11.02
C VAL A 13 -9.32 5.78 12.27
N PRO A 14 -10.15 5.46 13.29
CA PRO A 14 -9.68 5.00 14.60
C PRO A 14 -8.90 3.68 14.53
N GLY A 15 -9.14 2.84 13.50
CA GLY A 15 -8.45 1.58 13.29
C GLY A 15 -7.06 1.70 12.66
N TRP A 16 -6.64 2.89 12.23
CA TRP A 16 -5.30 3.06 11.65
C TRP A 16 -4.22 3.18 12.72
N GLY A 17 -3.12 2.46 12.49
CA GLY A 17 -1.89 2.51 13.27
C GLY A 17 -0.74 3.17 12.51
N VAL A 18 0.47 2.93 12.99
CA VAL A 18 1.72 3.44 12.37
C VAL A 18 1.89 2.89 10.95
N THR A 19 1.57 1.63 10.73
CA THR A 19 1.72 0.95 9.44
C THR A 19 0.91 1.63 8.34
N GLU A 20 -0.38 1.89 8.60
CA GLU A 20 -1.27 2.55 7.63
C GLU A 20 -0.84 3.99 7.39
N ALA A 21 -0.43 4.70 8.44
CA ALA A 21 0.03 6.08 8.31
C ALA A 21 1.33 6.18 7.48
N VAL A 22 2.32 5.33 7.75
CA VAL A 22 3.57 5.31 6.99
C VAL A 22 3.32 4.90 5.54
N ARG A 23 2.39 3.96 5.30
CA ARG A 23 1.96 3.57 3.95
C ARG A 23 1.50 4.76 3.12
N GLU A 24 0.74 5.70 3.68
CA GLU A 24 0.27 6.90 2.96
C GLU A 24 1.43 7.83 2.56
N PHE A 25 2.43 8.00 3.42
CA PHE A 25 3.61 8.77 3.07
C PHE A 25 4.45 8.06 2.01
N PHE A 26 4.67 6.75 2.17
CA PHE A 26 5.40 5.94 1.21
C PHE A 26 4.74 6.00 -0.17
N GLN A 27 3.43 5.77 -0.22
CA GLN A 27 2.65 5.82 -1.44
C GLN A 27 2.79 7.16 -2.17
N ASN A 28 2.66 8.28 -1.45
CA ASN A 28 2.83 9.59 -2.08
C ASN A 28 4.22 9.76 -2.67
N SER A 29 5.25 9.26 -1.99
CA SER A 29 6.64 9.38 -2.44
C SER A 29 6.94 8.49 -3.64
N ILE A 30 6.45 7.24 -3.66
CA ILE A 30 6.63 6.33 -4.79
C ILE A 30 5.83 6.76 -6.03
N ASP A 31 4.61 7.32 -5.84
CA ASP A 31 3.83 7.90 -6.93
C ASP A 31 4.56 9.07 -7.61
N GLU A 32 5.22 9.93 -6.82
CA GLU A 32 6.03 11.03 -7.36
C GLU A 32 7.25 10.53 -8.16
N GLU A 33 7.92 9.47 -7.69
CA GLU A 33 9.01 8.83 -8.44
C GLU A 33 8.49 8.11 -9.70
N THR A 34 7.32 7.48 -9.64
CA THR A 34 6.71 6.83 -10.79
C THR A 34 6.35 7.84 -11.89
N ARG A 35 5.82 9.01 -11.49
CA ARG A 35 5.50 10.10 -12.41
C ARG A 35 6.74 10.73 -13.05
N ASP A 36 7.79 10.88 -12.28
CA ASP A 36 9.08 11.42 -12.72
C ASP A 36 10.22 10.60 -12.10
N SER A 37 10.84 9.76 -12.89
CA SER A 37 11.92 8.87 -12.46
C SER A 37 13.17 9.59 -11.96
N SER A 38 13.31 10.90 -12.23
CA SER A 38 14.37 11.75 -11.67
C SER A 38 14.07 12.22 -10.24
N ASN A 39 12.80 12.20 -9.84
CA ASN A 39 12.32 12.59 -8.51
C ASN A 39 12.49 11.45 -7.50
N LYS A 40 13.73 11.00 -7.33
CA LYS A 40 14.07 9.86 -6.51
C LYS A 40 13.53 9.97 -5.08
N MET A 41 12.90 8.87 -4.64
CA MET A 41 12.41 8.70 -3.29
C MET A 41 13.58 8.43 -2.32
N LEU A 42 13.47 8.98 -1.12
CA LEU A 42 14.24 8.62 0.05
C LEU A 42 13.35 7.89 1.04
N PHE A 43 13.85 6.78 1.57
CA PHE A 43 13.20 6.06 2.67
C PHE A 43 14.29 5.46 3.56
N GLU A 44 14.51 6.04 4.73
CA GLU A 44 15.58 5.66 5.64
C GLU A 44 15.04 5.56 7.06
N TYR A 45 15.47 4.55 7.80
CA TYR A 45 15.16 4.37 9.21
C TYR A 45 16.43 4.34 10.04
N ASP A 46 16.48 5.20 11.03
CA ASP A 46 17.52 5.24 12.05
C ASP A 46 16.96 4.59 13.33
N GLU A 47 17.41 3.38 13.62
CA GLU A 47 16.98 2.59 14.77
C GLU A 47 17.41 3.24 16.11
N ALA A 48 18.60 3.85 16.14
CA ALA A 48 19.11 4.47 17.36
C ALA A 48 18.32 5.72 17.77
N GLU A 49 17.85 6.49 16.77
CA GLU A 49 17.04 7.68 16.97
C GLU A 49 15.52 7.39 16.89
N GLU A 50 15.12 6.14 16.62
CA GLU A 50 13.73 5.75 16.35
C GLU A 50 13.06 6.67 15.33
N LYS A 51 13.79 7.00 14.28
CA LYS A 51 13.38 8.02 13.31
C LYS A 51 13.30 7.46 11.89
N LEU A 52 12.16 7.66 11.26
CA LEU A 52 11.92 7.36 9.87
C LEU A 52 11.95 8.66 9.05
N ILE A 53 12.66 8.65 7.93
CA ILE A 53 12.75 9.76 6.99
C ILE A 53 12.20 9.29 5.65
N ILE A 54 11.22 10.02 5.12
CA ILE A 54 10.62 9.78 3.81
C ILE A 54 10.67 11.07 3.01
N GLY A 55 11.07 11.02 1.76
CA GLY A 55 11.19 12.24 0.96
C GLY A 55 11.32 11.99 -0.52
N ASN A 56 11.37 13.09 -1.28
CA ASN A 56 11.62 13.07 -2.71
C ASN A 56 12.57 14.18 -3.11
N LYS A 57 13.33 13.94 -4.19
CA LYS A 57 14.38 14.82 -4.65
C LYS A 57 13.85 16.18 -5.15
N HIS A 58 12.72 16.18 -5.85
CA HIS A 58 12.17 17.35 -6.55
C HIS A 58 10.72 17.68 -6.17
N SER A 59 10.27 17.25 -4.98
CA SER A 59 8.91 17.52 -4.51
C SER A 59 8.83 18.73 -3.60
N GLU A 60 7.66 19.34 -3.52
CA GLU A 60 7.34 20.41 -2.59
C GLU A 60 5.92 20.29 -2.06
N LEU A 61 5.65 20.87 -0.91
CA LEU A 61 4.29 21.03 -0.38
C LEU A 61 3.83 22.48 -0.49
N ASP A 62 2.70 22.71 -1.15
CA ASP A 62 2.03 23.99 -1.12
C ASP A 62 1.01 24.04 0.02
N ILE A 63 0.86 25.19 0.66
CA ILE A 63 -0.16 25.41 1.71
C ILE A 63 -1.57 25.05 1.23
N LYS A 64 -1.86 25.24 -0.06
CA LYS A 64 -3.14 24.86 -0.66
C LYS A 64 -3.44 23.37 -0.51
N THR A 65 -2.42 22.52 -0.43
CA THR A 65 -2.61 21.07 -0.24
C THR A 65 -3.19 20.73 1.13
N LEU A 66 -3.18 21.64 2.10
CA LEU A 66 -3.86 21.46 3.39
C LEU A 66 -5.40 21.55 3.27
N LEU A 67 -5.94 22.12 2.19
CA LEU A 67 -7.37 22.09 1.92
C LEU A 67 -7.80 20.66 1.55
N PHE A 68 -8.97 20.25 2.05
CA PHE A 68 -9.59 18.98 1.66
C PHE A 68 -10.18 19.06 0.25
N GLY A 69 -10.09 17.95 -0.50
CA GLY A 69 -10.60 17.86 -1.86
C GLY A 69 -9.70 18.53 -2.91
N THR A 70 -8.54 19.06 -2.54
CA THR A 70 -7.54 19.52 -3.52
C THR A 70 -6.54 18.39 -3.79
N THR A 71 -6.50 17.90 -5.02
CA THR A 71 -5.45 17.00 -5.51
C THR A 71 -4.69 17.69 -6.62
N THR A 72 -3.38 17.49 -6.67
CA THR A 72 -2.53 17.87 -7.80
C THR A 72 -2.36 16.71 -8.79
N LYS A 73 -2.89 15.53 -8.42
CA LYS A 73 -2.84 14.32 -9.24
C LYS A 73 -4.06 14.31 -10.15
N ASN A 74 -3.84 14.39 -11.46
CA ASN A 74 -4.86 14.08 -12.46
C ASN A 74 -5.11 12.58 -12.46
N ASP A 75 -6.25 12.13 -13.02
CA ASP A 75 -6.62 10.71 -13.18
C ASP A 75 -5.55 9.94 -13.99
N ASP A 76 -4.48 9.55 -13.35
CA ASP A 76 -3.43 8.70 -13.91
C ASP A 76 -3.60 7.29 -13.30
N ASP A 77 -3.98 6.33 -14.15
CA ASP A 77 -4.26 4.94 -13.76
C ASP A 77 -3.01 4.20 -13.23
N ALA A 78 -1.82 4.76 -13.40
CA ALA A 78 -0.59 4.19 -12.87
C ALA A 78 -0.33 4.55 -11.39
N MET A 79 -1.06 5.53 -10.83
CA MET A 79 -0.86 5.98 -9.46
C MET A 79 -1.76 5.26 -8.46
N ILE A 80 -1.20 4.92 -7.30
CA ILE A 80 -1.92 4.28 -6.21
C ILE A 80 -2.82 5.30 -5.49
N GLY A 81 -2.41 6.58 -5.40
CA GLY A 81 -3.06 7.63 -4.63
C GLY A 81 -3.89 8.62 -5.43
N ASN A 82 -5.24 8.61 -5.23
CA ASN A 82 -6.15 9.41 -6.04
C ASN A 82 -6.75 10.66 -5.32
N HIS A 83 -6.61 10.81 -4.00
CA HIS A 83 -7.45 11.77 -3.25
C HIS A 83 -6.70 12.95 -2.61
N GLY A 84 -5.38 13.01 -2.63
CA GLY A 84 -4.58 14.13 -2.07
C GLY A 84 -4.74 14.39 -0.56
N GLU A 85 -5.39 13.47 0.16
CA GLU A 85 -5.70 13.61 1.59
C GLU A 85 -4.87 12.69 2.48
N GLY A 86 -4.24 11.66 1.90
CA GLY A 86 -3.56 10.58 2.63
C GLY A 86 -2.55 11.09 3.65
N TYR A 87 -1.65 12.00 3.27
CA TYR A 87 -0.63 12.52 4.19
C TYR A 87 -1.21 13.32 5.36
N LYS A 88 -2.38 13.98 5.18
CA LYS A 88 -3.07 14.72 6.25
C LYS A 88 -3.66 13.75 7.27
N ILE A 89 -4.29 12.68 6.79
CA ILE A 89 -4.85 11.61 7.62
C ILE A 89 -3.72 10.87 8.35
N ALA A 90 -2.66 10.50 7.65
CA ALA A 90 -1.46 9.88 8.20
C ALA A 90 -0.86 10.72 9.34
N THR A 91 -0.76 12.05 9.12
CA THR A 91 -0.27 12.98 10.15
C THR A 91 -1.15 12.93 11.39
N VAL A 92 -2.48 12.97 11.25
CA VAL A 92 -3.42 12.88 12.38
C VAL A 92 -3.19 11.59 13.18
N VAL A 93 -3.11 10.47 12.48
CA VAL A 93 -2.91 9.14 13.09
C VAL A 93 -1.62 9.10 13.88
N LEU A 94 -0.50 9.54 13.29
CA LEU A 94 0.80 9.55 13.97
C LEU A 94 0.80 10.47 15.20
N LEU A 95 0.21 11.66 15.10
CA LEU A 95 0.10 12.57 16.24
C LEU A 95 -0.77 11.98 17.36
N ARG A 96 -1.86 11.30 17.04
CA ARG A 96 -2.72 10.59 17.99
C ARG A 96 -1.97 9.48 18.72
N LEU A 97 -1.06 8.79 18.01
CA LEU A 97 -0.20 7.73 18.56
C LEU A 97 1.02 8.28 19.32
N GLY A 98 1.10 9.60 19.52
CA GLY A 98 2.19 10.23 20.26
C GLY A 98 3.50 10.39 19.46
N LYS A 99 3.46 10.14 18.15
CA LYS A 99 4.61 10.33 17.27
C LYS A 99 4.79 11.81 16.92
N THR A 100 6.00 12.20 16.55
CA THR A 100 6.29 13.55 16.05
C THR A 100 6.49 13.50 14.55
N VAL A 101 5.87 14.44 13.83
CA VAL A 101 6.03 14.58 12.38
C VAL A 101 6.57 15.98 12.07
N VAL A 102 7.60 16.06 11.25
CA VAL A 102 8.17 17.32 10.76
C VAL A 102 8.30 17.25 9.24
N PHE A 103 7.77 18.25 8.56
CA PHE A 103 7.94 18.38 7.12
C PHE A 103 9.00 19.46 6.85
N ASN A 104 10.12 19.08 6.29
CA ASN A 104 11.18 19.96 5.83
C ASN A 104 10.99 20.22 4.33
N ASN A 105 10.43 21.37 4.01
CA ASN A 105 10.12 21.80 2.64
C ASN A 105 11.22 22.76 2.16
N TYR A 106 12.33 22.19 1.73
CA TYR A 106 13.56 22.95 1.43
C TYR A 106 13.39 23.89 0.25
N CYS A 107 12.64 23.53 -0.78
CA CYS A 107 12.34 24.39 -1.93
C CYS A 107 11.67 25.72 -1.51
N ARG A 108 10.77 25.65 -0.52
CA ARG A 108 10.01 26.82 -0.03
C ARG A 108 10.66 27.48 1.18
N ARG A 109 11.75 26.94 1.67
CA ARG A 109 12.39 27.34 2.92
C ARG A 109 11.42 27.35 4.10
N GLU A 110 10.60 26.29 4.20
CA GLU A 110 9.58 26.16 5.23
C GLU A 110 9.79 24.89 6.02
N VAL A 111 9.51 24.96 7.34
CA VAL A 111 9.40 23.80 8.21
C VAL A 111 7.97 23.77 8.75
N TRP A 112 7.29 22.65 8.56
CA TRP A 112 5.93 22.46 9.03
C TRP A 112 5.94 21.49 10.20
N ARG A 113 5.40 21.91 11.35
CA ARG A 113 5.31 21.12 12.58
C ARG A 113 3.84 20.95 12.98
N PRO A 114 3.17 19.90 12.55
CA PRO A 114 1.81 19.63 12.97
C PRO A 114 1.74 19.21 14.43
N ARG A 115 0.66 19.57 15.12
CA ARG A 115 0.33 19.15 16.49
C ARG A 115 -1.18 19.02 16.66
N LEU A 116 -1.63 18.17 17.59
CA LEU A 116 -3.02 18.17 18.02
C LEU A 116 -3.26 19.34 18.97
N VAL A 117 -4.23 20.19 18.63
CA VAL A 117 -4.56 21.40 19.41
C VAL A 117 -6.07 21.44 19.66
N LYS A 118 -6.46 21.87 20.87
CA LYS A 118 -7.88 22.14 21.14
C LYS A 118 -8.36 23.32 20.32
N SER A 119 -9.32 23.06 19.44
CA SER A 119 -9.90 24.07 18.56
C SER A 119 -11.00 24.86 19.26
N ARG A 120 -10.91 26.17 19.23
CA ARG A 120 -12.02 27.05 19.67
C ARG A 120 -13.20 27.03 18.70
N LYS A 121 -12.94 26.74 17.42
CA LYS A 121 -13.95 26.66 16.36
C LYS A 121 -14.84 25.41 16.51
N TYR A 122 -14.32 24.35 17.12
CA TYR A 122 -14.97 23.07 17.28
C TYR A 122 -15.12 22.68 18.75
N ASP A 123 -15.55 23.61 19.59
CA ASP A 123 -15.87 23.41 21.01
C ASP A 123 -14.82 22.63 21.83
N GLY A 124 -13.55 22.88 21.55
CA GLY A 124 -12.44 22.24 22.26
C GLY A 124 -12.04 20.86 21.72
N ALA A 125 -12.64 20.40 20.62
CA ALA A 125 -12.18 19.18 19.96
C ALA A 125 -10.70 19.25 19.57
N LEU A 126 -9.99 18.14 19.69
CA LEU A 126 -8.60 18.04 19.26
C LEU A 126 -8.55 17.90 17.73
N VAL A 127 -7.86 18.84 17.09
CA VAL A 127 -7.69 18.87 15.63
C VAL A 127 -6.21 19.04 15.28
N PRO A 128 -5.76 18.48 14.15
CA PRO A 128 -4.41 18.70 13.67
C PRO A 128 -4.25 20.14 13.21
N THR A 129 -3.18 20.76 13.68
CA THR A 129 -2.85 22.14 13.36
C THR A 129 -1.41 22.18 12.89
N PHE A 130 -1.19 22.66 11.67
CA PHE A 130 0.12 22.82 11.07
C PHE A 130 0.69 24.19 11.42
N PHE A 131 1.81 24.20 12.11
CA PHE A 131 2.61 25.39 12.39
C PHE A 131 3.70 25.47 11.34
N VAL A 132 3.64 26.51 10.50
CA VAL A 132 4.55 26.72 9.38
C VAL A 132 5.47 27.87 9.69
N GLU A 133 6.77 27.59 9.69
CA GLU A 133 7.83 28.54 9.95
C GLU A 133 8.72 28.69 8.71
N THR A 134 9.20 29.90 8.44
CA THR A 134 10.25 30.09 7.45
C THR A 134 11.58 29.75 8.09
N ALA A 135 12.33 28.84 7.51
CA ALA A 135 13.66 28.50 7.98
C ALA A 135 14.61 29.67 7.71
N ALA A 136 15.39 30.07 8.70
CA ALA A 136 16.25 31.25 8.61
C ALA A 136 17.37 31.04 7.58
N VAL A 137 18.12 29.98 7.67
CA VAL A 137 19.14 29.52 6.69
C VAL A 137 19.35 28.03 6.92
N TRP A 138 19.38 27.24 5.85
CA TRP A 138 19.89 25.89 5.91
C TRP A 138 21.41 25.97 5.68
N GLU A 139 22.19 25.54 6.64
CA GLU A 139 23.67 25.49 6.49
C GLU A 139 24.05 24.54 5.36
N LYS A 140 23.26 23.51 5.14
CA LYS A 140 23.40 22.55 4.05
C LYS A 140 22.03 22.15 3.56
N VAL A 141 21.71 22.45 2.32
CA VAL A 141 20.47 21.94 1.68
C VAL A 141 20.74 20.50 1.25
N PRO A 142 19.95 19.54 1.73
CA PRO A 142 20.09 18.16 1.29
C PRO A 142 19.70 17.98 -0.17
N ASP A 143 20.06 16.85 -0.75
CA ASP A 143 19.78 16.52 -2.15
C ASP A 143 18.26 16.34 -2.42
N HIS A 144 17.48 16.09 -1.37
CA HIS A 144 16.02 15.95 -1.41
C HIS A 144 15.33 17.24 -0.98
N SER A 145 14.45 17.75 -1.83
CA SER A 145 13.80 19.06 -1.62
C SER A 145 12.61 19.00 -0.65
N LEU A 146 12.02 17.82 -0.46
CA LEU A 146 11.00 17.55 0.55
C LEU A 146 11.41 16.34 1.38
N MET A 147 11.48 16.50 2.70
CA MET A 147 11.77 15.43 3.64
C MET A 147 10.75 15.47 4.79
N ILE A 148 10.18 14.32 5.10
CA ILE A 148 9.22 14.12 6.19
C ILE A 148 9.92 13.25 7.23
N GLU A 149 10.15 13.80 8.41
CA GLU A 149 10.75 13.10 9.54
C GLU A 149 9.65 12.68 10.50
N ILE A 150 9.64 11.39 10.86
CA ILE A 150 8.70 10.79 11.79
C ILE A 150 9.52 10.19 12.93
N SER A 151 9.40 10.77 14.13
CA SER A 151 10.15 10.31 15.31
C SER A 151 9.26 9.51 16.25
N GLY A 152 9.89 8.57 16.98
CA GLY A 152 9.27 7.66 17.93
C GLY A 152 8.72 6.39 17.23
N ILE A 153 9.23 6.02 16.07
CA ILE A 153 8.91 4.75 15.40
C ILE A 153 9.81 3.66 16.01
N THR A 154 9.23 2.76 16.78
CA THR A 154 10.02 1.68 17.38
C THR A 154 10.49 0.65 16.33
N PRO A 155 11.56 -0.13 16.62
CA PRO A 155 12.00 -1.19 15.72
C PRO A 155 10.89 -2.19 15.36
N GLU A 156 10.02 -2.55 16.34
CA GLU A 156 8.89 -3.45 16.09
C GLU A 156 7.83 -2.83 15.17
N GLU A 157 7.57 -1.54 15.28
CA GLU A 157 6.67 -0.82 14.38
C GLU A 157 7.27 -0.74 12.97
N TYR A 158 8.58 -0.49 12.86
CA TYR A 158 9.27 -0.46 11.57
C TYR A 158 9.27 -1.83 10.88
N GLU A 159 9.47 -2.93 11.62
CA GLU A 159 9.35 -4.28 11.07
C GLU A 159 7.94 -4.58 10.52
N LYS A 160 6.89 -4.06 11.17
CA LYS A 160 5.52 -4.17 10.63
C LYS A 160 5.36 -3.35 9.35
N VAL A 161 5.92 -2.15 9.29
CA VAL A 161 5.95 -1.33 8.07
C VAL A 161 6.63 -2.08 6.93
N LYS A 162 7.80 -2.68 7.16
CA LYS A 162 8.50 -3.49 6.14
C LYS A 162 7.64 -4.65 5.64
N LYS A 163 7.03 -5.42 6.54
CA LYS A 163 6.17 -6.56 6.18
C LYS A 163 4.92 -6.15 5.40
N SER A 164 4.46 -4.92 5.55
CA SER A 164 3.31 -4.37 4.83
C SER A 164 3.65 -3.71 3.49
N ASN A 165 4.92 -3.77 3.07
CA ASN A 165 5.38 -3.07 1.88
C ASN A 165 6.41 -3.93 1.13
N LEU A 166 6.02 -4.46 -0.02
CA LEU A 166 6.86 -5.31 -0.85
C LEU A 166 8.12 -4.59 -1.35
N HIS A 167 8.08 -3.27 -1.55
CA HIS A 167 9.24 -2.48 -1.97
C HIS A 167 10.35 -2.44 -0.90
N LEU A 168 10.01 -2.73 0.36
CA LEU A 168 10.96 -2.76 1.49
C LEU A 168 11.40 -4.17 1.86
N GLN A 169 10.84 -5.18 1.20
CA GLN A 169 11.22 -6.57 1.39
C GLN A 169 12.35 -6.91 0.41
N GLY A 170 13.17 -7.88 0.80
CA GLY A 170 14.19 -8.43 -0.09
C GLY A 170 13.60 -9.26 -1.22
N ASP A 171 14.42 -10.08 -1.86
CA ASP A 171 13.96 -10.98 -2.90
C ASP A 171 12.93 -11.97 -2.37
N TYR A 172 11.81 -12.08 -3.05
CA TYR A 172 10.75 -13.05 -2.81
C TYR A 172 10.31 -13.70 -4.12
N GLN A 173 9.84 -14.95 -4.02
CA GLN A 173 9.37 -15.68 -5.19
C GLN A 173 8.05 -15.11 -5.69
N LYS A 174 7.99 -14.75 -6.97
CA LYS A 174 6.80 -14.22 -7.63
C LYS A 174 6.66 -14.72 -9.06
N ILE A 175 5.43 -14.81 -9.51
CA ILE A 175 5.08 -15.05 -10.90
C ILE A 175 4.44 -13.76 -11.44
N GLU A 176 5.07 -13.17 -12.44
CA GLU A 176 4.57 -11.94 -13.06
C GLU A 176 3.42 -12.26 -14.02
N THR A 177 2.33 -11.49 -13.93
CA THR A 177 1.19 -11.60 -14.83
C THR A 177 0.78 -10.24 -15.38
N MET A 178 -0.16 -10.23 -16.33
CA MET A 178 -0.71 -8.99 -16.86
C MET A 178 -1.39 -8.14 -15.77
N TYR A 179 -2.04 -8.77 -14.80
CA TYR A 179 -2.85 -8.10 -13.76
C TYR A 179 -2.06 -7.74 -12.50
N GLY A 180 -0.86 -8.29 -12.35
CA GLY A 180 -0.01 -8.13 -11.17
C GLY A 180 0.87 -9.34 -10.94
N ASP A 181 1.37 -9.49 -9.71
CA ASP A 181 2.29 -10.55 -9.32
C ASP A 181 1.62 -11.52 -8.35
N ILE A 182 1.78 -12.83 -8.61
CA ILE A 182 1.44 -13.88 -7.65
C ILE A 182 2.64 -14.07 -6.74
N LEU A 183 2.41 -14.04 -5.43
CA LEU A 183 3.44 -14.16 -4.42
C LEU A 183 3.39 -15.58 -3.84
N GLU A 184 4.43 -16.38 -4.09
CA GLU A 184 4.47 -17.80 -3.73
C GLU A 184 5.03 -18.05 -2.33
N SER A 185 5.72 -17.08 -1.75
CA SER A 185 6.32 -17.22 -0.42
C SER A 185 5.25 -17.47 0.66
N PRO A 186 5.46 -18.41 1.59
CA PRO A 186 4.45 -18.76 2.61
C PRO A 186 3.99 -17.59 3.48
N GLU A 187 4.86 -16.60 3.72
CA GLU A 187 4.57 -15.40 4.47
C GLU A 187 3.58 -14.46 3.77
N HIS A 188 3.39 -14.63 2.46
CA HIS A 188 2.42 -13.85 1.68
C HIS A 188 1.07 -14.53 1.50
N LYS A 189 0.94 -15.80 1.93
CA LYS A 189 -0.32 -16.56 1.81
C LYS A 189 -1.50 -15.75 2.35
N GLY A 190 -2.54 -15.61 1.52
CA GLY A 190 -3.76 -14.88 1.86
C GLY A 190 -3.63 -13.37 1.87
N LYS A 191 -2.43 -12.81 1.65
CA LYS A 191 -2.22 -11.36 1.68
C LYS A 191 -2.49 -10.75 0.32
N ILE A 192 -3.16 -9.60 0.35
CA ILE A 192 -3.49 -8.79 -0.82
C ILE A 192 -2.73 -7.49 -0.74
N PHE A 193 -1.98 -7.23 -1.80
CA PHE A 193 -1.26 -5.99 -2.03
C PHE A 193 -1.81 -5.30 -3.28
N VAL A 194 -1.62 -4.00 -3.37
CA VAL A 194 -1.87 -3.20 -4.58
C VAL A 194 -0.69 -2.27 -4.78
N GLY A 195 0.03 -2.45 -5.89
CA GLY A 195 1.26 -1.71 -6.18
C GLY A 195 2.31 -1.87 -5.09
N GLY A 196 2.48 -3.09 -4.56
CA GLY A 196 3.42 -3.43 -3.51
C GLY A 196 2.99 -3.05 -2.09
N LEU A 197 1.83 -2.40 -1.90
CA LEU A 197 1.35 -1.96 -0.60
C LEU A 197 0.25 -2.88 -0.07
N TYR A 198 0.42 -3.39 1.16
CA TYR A 198 -0.54 -4.27 1.82
C TYR A 198 -1.89 -3.58 2.06
N ILE A 199 -2.95 -4.28 1.71
CA ILE A 199 -4.34 -3.81 1.85
C ILE A 199 -5.09 -4.62 2.90
N CYS A 200 -5.19 -5.94 2.72
CA CYS A 200 -5.96 -6.81 3.62
C CYS A 200 -5.53 -8.27 3.46
N GLU A 201 -6.16 -9.14 4.24
CA GLU A 201 -6.06 -10.58 4.10
C GLU A 201 -7.36 -11.18 3.56
N GLU A 202 -7.22 -12.17 2.67
CA GLU A 202 -8.28 -13.06 2.22
C GLU A 202 -7.88 -14.50 2.57
N PRO A 203 -8.35 -15.04 3.70
CA PRO A 203 -7.93 -16.35 4.20
C PRO A 203 -8.23 -17.53 3.25
N ARG A 204 -9.11 -17.31 2.26
CA ARG A 204 -9.44 -18.32 1.24
C ARG A 204 -8.37 -18.45 0.15
N LEU A 205 -7.44 -17.49 0.06
CA LEU A 205 -6.32 -17.55 -0.89
C LEU A 205 -5.15 -18.31 -0.27
N ASP A 206 -4.66 -19.34 -0.97
CA ASP A 206 -3.42 -20.06 -0.61
C ASP A 206 -2.15 -19.41 -1.15
N ILE A 207 -2.31 -18.34 -1.90
CA ILE A 207 -1.26 -17.50 -2.49
C ILE A 207 -1.39 -16.07 -1.97
N GLY A 208 -0.32 -15.29 -2.07
CA GLY A 208 -0.42 -13.83 -1.99
C GLY A 208 -0.63 -13.24 -3.39
N VAL A 209 -1.20 -12.04 -3.46
CA VAL A 209 -1.37 -11.32 -4.72
C VAL A 209 -0.99 -9.86 -4.56
N ASP A 210 -0.29 -9.32 -5.56
CA ASP A 210 -0.01 -7.89 -5.69
C ASP A 210 -0.64 -7.38 -6.99
N PHE A 211 -1.79 -6.73 -6.90
CA PHE A 211 -2.49 -6.20 -8.07
C PHE A 211 -1.85 -4.91 -8.57
N LYS A 212 -1.83 -4.72 -9.88
CA LYS A 212 -1.52 -3.41 -10.47
C LYS A 212 -2.65 -2.42 -10.15
N PRO A 213 -2.31 -1.17 -9.77
CA PRO A 213 -3.32 -0.17 -9.36
C PRO A 213 -4.40 0.14 -10.39
N CYS A 214 -4.10 -0.04 -11.70
CA CYS A 214 -5.06 0.19 -12.78
C CYS A 214 -6.21 -0.81 -12.82
N TYR A 215 -6.06 -1.99 -12.21
CA TYR A 215 -7.11 -3.02 -12.21
C TYR A 215 -7.96 -3.02 -10.93
N VAL A 216 -7.38 -2.65 -9.79
CA VAL A 216 -8.07 -2.70 -8.50
C VAL A 216 -8.11 -1.32 -7.89
N ARG A 217 -9.33 -0.74 -7.82
CA ARG A 217 -9.53 0.58 -7.21
C ARG A 217 -9.81 0.43 -5.72
N LEU A 218 -9.08 1.20 -4.94
CA LEU A 218 -9.25 1.25 -3.49
C LEU A 218 -10.20 2.38 -3.11
N GLU A 219 -11.07 2.14 -2.13
CA GLU A 219 -11.85 3.19 -1.48
C GLU A 219 -10.95 4.17 -0.70
N ARG A 220 -11.55 5.27 -0.22
CA ARG A 220 -10.84 6.34 0.50
C ARG A 220 -10.15 5.86 1.77
N ASP A 221 -10.72 4.88 2.46
CA ASP A 221 -10.17 4.24 3.65
C ASP A 221 -9.26 3.04 3.35
N ARG A 222 -8.93 2.84 2.07
CA ARG A 222 -8.11 1.73 1.55
C ARG A 222 -8.72 0.35 1.70
N ASN A 223 -10.02 0.25 1.97
CA ASN A 223 -10.73 -1.01 1.85
C ASN A 223 -10.98 -1.32 0.37
N MET A 224 -10.91 -2.59 0.03
CA MET A 224 -11.22 -3.01 -1.34
C MET A 224 -12.72 -2.87 -1.59
N VAL A 225 -13.08 -2.23 -2.68
CA VAL A 225 -14.46 -1.92 -3.05
C VAL A 225 -15.32 -3.18 -3.22
N ASN A 226 -14.70 -4.29 -3.66
CA ASN A 226 -15.48 -5.48 -4.00
C ASN A 226 -14.66 -6.77 -3.91
N SER A 227 -15.08 -7.71 -3.07
CA SER A 227 -14.48 -9.04 -2.99
C SER A 227 -14.59 -9.84 -4.30
N PHE A 228 -15.56 -9.50 -5.16
CA PHE A 228 -15.71 -10.10 -6.49
C PHE A 228 -14.54 -9.72 -7.40
N ASP A 229 -14.12 -8.45 -7.40
CA ASP A 229 -12.98 -8.00 -8.22
C ASP A 229 -11.68 -8.70 -7.81
N VAL A 230 -11.47 -8.90 -6.50
CA VAL A 230 -10.32 -9.68 -6.00
C VAL A 230 -10.35 -11.10 -6.53
N CYS A 231 -11.49 -11.76 -6.36
CA CYS A 231 -11.67 -13.13 -6.83
C CYS A 231 -11.44 -13.25 -8.34
N TRP A 232 -12.03 -12.34 -9.12
CA TRP A 232 -11.94 -12.35 -10.57
C TRP A 232 -10.51 -12.09 -11.05
N TYR A 233 -9.85 -11.04 -10.55
CA TYR A 233 -8.47 -10.73 -10.96
C TYR A 233 -7.47 -11.78 -10.46
N ALA A 234 -7.61 -12.31 -9.25
CA ALA A 234 -6.77 -13.40 -8.77
C ALA A 234 -6.92 -14.64 -9.64
N SER A 235 -8.16 -14.97 -10.07
CA SER A 235 -8.42 -16.08 -11.00
C SER A 235 -7.72 -15.83 -12.35
N LYS A 236 -7.81 -14.62 -12.89
CA LYS A 236 -7.13 -14.28 -14.14
C LYS A 236 -5.60 -14.30 -14.02
N MET A 237 -5.05 -13.97 -12.85
CA MET A 237 -3.61 -14.09 -12.61
C MET A 237 -3.17 -15.55 -12.63
N VAL A 238 -3.91 -16.45 -11.96
CA VAL A 238 -3.62 -17.89 -11.94
C VAL A 238 -3.75 -18.50 -13.34
N GLU A 239 -4.78 -18.12 -14.12
CA GLU A 239 -4.92 -18.54 -15.53
C GLU A 239 -3.73 -18.07 -16.40
N ASN A 240 -3.33 -16.81 -16.24
CA ASN A 240 -2.24 -16.20 -17.02
C ASN A 240 -0.86 -16.78 -16.67
N ALA A 241 -0.68 -17.25 -15.44
CA ALA A 241 0.58 -17.85 -15.00
C ALA A 241 0.92 -19.13 -15.76
N GLN A 242 -0.08 -19.84 -16.32
CA GLN A 242 0.06 -21.10 -17.06
C GLN A 242 0.96 -22.12 -16.31
N ASN A 243 0.85 -22.16 -15.00
CA ASN A 243 1.66 -22.99 -14.12
C ASN A 243 0.80 -24.14 -13.57
N ALA A 244 1.13 -25.38 -13.98
CA ALA A 244 0.37 -26.59 -13.60
C ALA A 244 0.36 -26.82 -12.08
N GLU A 245 1.49 -26.61 -11.42
CA GLU A 245 1.63 -26.81 -9.97
C GLU A 245 0.76 -25.80 -9.19
N LEU A 246 0.78 -24.53 -9.61
CA LEU A 246 -0.04 -23.47 -9.02
C LEU A 246 -1.54 -23.76 -9.19
N LEU A 247 -1.95 -24.18 -10.39
CA LEU A 247 -3.34 -24.55 -10.69
C LEU A 247 -3.77 -25.76 -9.87
N LYS A 248 -2.94 -26.82 -9.81
CA LYS A 248 -3.19 -28.01 -9.00
C LYS A 248 -3.37 -27.66 -7.53
N LYS A 249 -2.47 -26.87 -6.97
CA LYS A 249 -2.52 -26.36 -5.59
C LYS A 249 -3.80 -25.56 -5.32
N SER A 250 -4.21 -24.72 -6.28
CA SER A 250 -5.44 -23.92 -6.17
C SER A 250 -6.71 -24.78 -6.19
N ILE A 251 -6.69 -25.93 -6.89
CA ILE A 251 -7.81 -26.88 -6.96
C ILE A 251 -7.90 -27.72 -5.66
N ASP A 252 -6.77 -28.19 -5.14
CA ASP A 252 -6.70 -29.06 -3.95
C ASP A 252 -7.00 -28.32 -2.66
N SER A 253 -6.84 -27.02 -2.66
CA SER A 253 -7.01 -26.19 -1.48
C SER A 253 -8.40 -25.55 -1.41
N TYR A 254 -8.65 -24.88 -0.29
CA TYR A 254 -9.85 -24.05 -0.12
C TYR A 254 -9.93 -22.91 -1.14
N SER A 255 -8.80 -22.51 -1.72
CA SER A 255 -8.72 -21.54 -2.82
C SER A 255 -9.51 -21.97 -4.05
N GLY A 256 -9.67 -23.27 -4.31
CA GLY A 256 -10.45 -23.78 -5.43
C GLY A 256 -11.92 -23.38 -5.42
N GLN A 257 -12.45 -22.95 -4.27
CA GLN A 257 -13.79 -22.38 -4.16
C GLN A 257 -13.83 -20.86 -4.41
N TYR A 258 -12.68 -20.20 -4.34
CA TYR A 258 -12.56 -18.76 -4.50
C TYR A 258 -11.96 -18.39 -5.87
N ILE A 259 -10.96 -19.13 -6.34
CA ILE A 259 -10.34 -18.95 -7.64
C ILE A 259 -11.11 -19.77 -8.70
N MET A 260 -11.73 -19.05 -9.63
CA MET A 260 -12.49 -19.63 -10.74
C MET A 260 -11.71 -19.50 -12.03
N CYS A 261 -11.00 -20.58 -12.42
CA CYS A 261 -10.23 -20.62 -13.66
C CYS A 261 -11.07 -21.22 -14.80
N GLU A 262 -11.60 -20.37 -15.66
CA GLU A 262 -12.45 -20.79 -16.79
C GLU A 262 -11.64 -21.05 -18.09
N CYS A 263 -10.56 -20.31 -18.28
CA CYS A 263 -9.79 -20.28 -19.52
C CYS A 263 -8.41 -20.94 -19.40
N VAL A 264 -8.36 -22.14 -18.83
CA VAL A 264 -7.10 -22.91 -18.74
C VAL A 264 -6.86 -23.64 -20.07
N PRO A 265 -5.64 -23.60 -20.66
CA PRO A 265 -5.30 -24.35 -21.86
C PRO A 265 -5.56 -25.86 -21.71
N GLU A 266 -5.98 -26.52 -22.81
CA GLU A 266 -6.41 -27.92 -22.75
C GLU A 266 -5.26 -28.90 -22.46
N ASP A 267 -4.06 -28.59 -22.92
CA ASP A 267 -2.84 -29.32 -22.60
C ASP A 267 -2.53 -29.28 -21.11
N LEU A 268 -2.63 -28.12 -20.48
CA LEU A 268 -2.43 -27.93 -19.05
C LEU A 268 -3.52 -28.64 -18.21
N LYS A 269 -4.77 -28.62 -18.68
CA LYS A 269 -5.86 -29.41 -18.04
C LYS A 269 -5.57 -30.89 -18.08
N ASN A 270 -5.04 -31.41 -19.20
CA ASN A 270 -4.69 -32.80 -19.35
C ASN A 270 -3.52 -33.20 -18.44
N GLU A 271 -2.49 -32.37 -18.34
CA GLU A 271 -1.35 -32.57 -17.44
C GLU A 271 -1.83 -32.68 -15.99
N ILE A 272 -2.62 -31.71 -15.51
CA ILE A 272 -3.19 -31.70 -14.16
C ILE A 272 -4.07 -32.94 -13.93
N ALA A 273 -4.89 -33.33 -14.92
CA ALA A 273 -5.76 -34.49 -14.81
C ALA A 273 -4.96 -35.80 -14.72
N GLU A 274 -3.86 -35.92 -15.46
CA GLU A 274 -2.97 -37.07 -15.38
C GLU A 274 -2.28 -37.16 -14.01
N ASP A 275 -1.81 -36.05 -13.48
CA ASP A 275 -1.21 -35.97 -12.15
C ASP A 275 -2.20 -36.40 -11.06
N PHE A 276 -3.44 -35.90 -11.12
CA PHE A 276 -4.49 -36.31 -10.18
C PHE A 276 -4.83 -37.80 -10.30
N ILE A 277 -4.84 -38.37 -11.52
CA ILE A 277 -5.07 -39.82 -11.73
C ILE A 277 -3.93 -40.63 -11.11
N ASN A 278 -2.70 -40.17 -11.28
CA ASN A 278 -1.50 -40.83 -10.71
C ASN A 278 -1.50 -40.78 -9.18
N GLU A 279 -1.93 -39.66 -8.60
CA GLU A 279 -1.89 -39.44 -7.14
C GLU A 279 -3.12 -40.10 -6.43
N TYR A 280 -4.31 -39.96 -6.99
CA TYR A 280 -5.57 -40.34 -6.32
C TYR A 280 -6.28 -41.53 -6.95
N GLY A 281 -5.80 -42.09 -8.05
CA GLY A 281 -6.34 -43.27 -8.73
C GLY A 281 -7.78 -43.05 -9.26
N ALA A 282 -8.61 -44.05 -9.10
CA ALA A 282 -9.98 -44.06 -9.66
C ALA A 282 -10.90 -42.95 -9.11
N LYS A 283 -10.57 -42.33 -7.96
CA LYS A 283 -11.32 -41.19 -7.43
C LYS A 283 -11.17 -39.95 -8.29
N ALA A 284 -10.06 -39.82 -8.99
CA ALA A 284 -9.80 -38.68 -9.91
C ALA A 284 -10.72 -38.69 -11.15
N ALA A 285 -11.29 -39.82 -11.52
CA ALA A 285 -12.23 -39.94 -12.65
C ALA A 285 -13.53 -39.13 -12.42
N GLN A 286 -13.86 -38.82 -11.16
CA GLN A 286 -15.01 -37.97 -10.82
C GLN A 286 -14.71 -36.50 -11.07
N ILE A 287 -13.47 -36.04 -10.90
CA ILE A 287 -13.04 -34.63 -11.11
C ILE A 287 -13.09 -34.29 -12.61
N ARG A 288 -12.75 -35.23 -13.48
CA ARG A 288 -12.85 -35.08 -14.95
C ARG A 288 -14.28 -34.83 -15.45
N LYS A 289 -15.30 -35.23 -14.67
CA LYS A 289 -16.71 -34.94 -14.98
C LYS A 289 -17.18 -33.57 -14.60
N ILE A 290 -16.50 -32.92 -13.65
CA ILE A 290 -16.85 -31.59 -13.15
C ILE A 290 -16.30 -30.50 -14.11
N TRP A 291 -15.23 -30.84 -14.85
CA TRP A 291 -14.55 -29.93 -15.80
C TRP A 291 -14.95 -30.11 -17.27
N LYS A 292 -15.93 -30.94 -17.55
CA LYS A 292 -16.52 -30.95 -18.90
C LYS A 292 -17.61 -29.89 -18.99
N PRO A 293 -17.56 -29.02 -20.00
CA PRO A 293 -18.62 -28.08 -20.29
C PRO A 293 -19.95 -28.75 -20.59
#